data_3eab2d899c2b6a7a6c5da0e1ea3c1665
#
_entry.id   3eab2d899c2b6a7a6c5da0e1ea3c1665
#
_cell.length_a   1.000
_cell.length_b   1.000
_cell.length_c   1.000
_cell.angle_alpha   90.00
_cell.angle_beta   90.00
_cell.angle_gamma   90.00
#
_symmetry.space_group_name_H-M   'P 1'
#
loop_
_entity.id
_entity.type
_entity.pdbx_description
1 polymer ?
#
loop_
_entity_poly.entity_id
_entity_poly.type
_entity_poly.pdbx_seq_one_letter_code
_entity_poly.pdbx_strand_id
1 'polypeptide(L)'
;MEKYIILHGHFYQPPREDPWTGLIEIQESAAPYSDWNRRITAECYAAGAFSRILDSEGAILSIKNNYSYMSFNFGPTLLSWMETEAPQTYHRILDADRQSIERLGHGNALAQSYNHTILPLDTPEDALTQIRWGISDFTHRFNRPAEGIWLPECAVNEMVIDILIDEGMKFLILSPWQAHSLKKENGEWEPLHNNPAPADRPFYISRPRGRIAVFF
;
A
#
# COMPACT_ATOMS: atom_id res chain seq x y z
N MET A 1 23.60 18.29 1.21
CA MET A 1 22.33 17.72 0.73
C MET A 1 21.81 16.79 1.83
N GLU A 2 20.62 17.05 2.33
CA GLU A 2 19.99 16.17 3.32
C GLU A 2 19.62 14.85 2.66
N LYS A 3 19.81 13.74 3.39
CA LYS A 3 19.46 12.40 2.94
C LYS A 3 18.28 11.89 3.76
N TYR A 4 17.33 11.28 3.09
CA TYR A 4 16.12 10.71 3.69
C TYR A 4 16.07 9.21 3.42
N ILE A 5 15.51 8.45 4.35
CA ILE A 5 15.16 7.04 4.17
C ILE A 5 13.65 6.95 4.27
N ILE A 6 13.01 6.36 3.26
CA ILE A 6 11.59 6.09 3.25
C ILE A 6 11.40 4.59 3.41
N LEU A 7 10.61 4.20 4.42
CA LEU A 7 10.17 2.83 4.59
C LEU A 7 8.72 2.73 4.10
N HIS A 8 8.44 1.73 3.27
CA HIS A 8 7.08 1.43 2.82
C HIS A 8 6.72 0.00 3.18
N GLY A 9 5.54 -0.21 3.74
CA GLY A 9 4.98 -1.51 4.05
C GLY A 9 3.74 -1.79 3.22
N HIS A 10 3.73 -2.93 2.52
CA HIS A 10 2.56 -3.47 1.84
C HIS A 10 1.92 -4.54 2.71
N PHE A 11 0.65 -4.33 3.10
CA PHE A 11 -0.11 -5.21 3.98
C PHE A 11 -1.37 -5.69 3.28
N TYR A 12 -1.47 -7.00 3.11
CA TYR A 12 -2.57 -7.59 2.38
C TYR A 12 -2.89 -9.00 2.91
N GLN A 13 -4.16 -9.34 2.91
CA GLN A 13 -4.67 -10.70 2.97
C GLN A 13 -5.76 -10.83 1.91
N PRO A 14 -5.80 -11.95 1.17
CA PRO A 14 -6.88 -12.19 0.24
C PRO A 14 -8.21 -12.29 1.00
N PRO A 15 -9.35 -11.96 0.35
CA PRO A 15 -10.65 -12.24 0.92
C PRO A 15 -10.75 -13.74 1.19
N ARG A 16 -11.19 -14.08 2.41
CA ARG A 16 -11.26 -15.48 2.88
C ARG A 16 -12.67 -15.89 3.21
N GLU A 17 -13.56 -14.93 3.23
CA GLU A 17 -14.97 -15.12 3.50
C GLU A 17 -15.62 -15.94 2.38
N ASP A 18 -16.40 -16.94 2.75
CA ASP A 18 -17.29 -17.59 1.82
C ASP A 18 -18.29 -16.56 1.25
N PRO A 19 -18.42 -16.44 -0.09
CA PRO A 19 -19.19 -15.36 -0.69
C PRO A 19 -20.71 -15.46 -0.44
N TRP A 20 -21.20 -16.61 0.02
CA TRP A 20 -22.62 -16.84 0.31
C TRP A 20 -22.96 -16.62 1.77
N THR A 21 -22.06 -17.02 2.67
CA THR A 21 -22.30 -16.96 4.11
C THR A 21 -21.62 -15.79 4.80
N GLY A 22 -20.60 -15.21 4.16
CA GLY A 22 -19.74 -14.18 4.74
C GLY A 22 -18.83 -14.69 5.87
N LEU A 23 -18.78 -16.00 6.11
CA LEU A 23 -17.99 -16.60 7.18
C LEU A 23 -16.63 -17.10 6.65
N ILE A 24 -15.62 -17.01 7.50
CA ILE A 24 -14.33 -17.65 7.25
C ILE A 24 -14.35 -19.03 7.90
N GLU A 25 -14.17 -20.08 7.09
CA GLU A 25 -14.02 -21.43 7.59
C GLU A 25 -12.69 -21.62 8.34
N ILE A 26 -12.64 -22.62 9.22
CA ILE A 26 -11.42 -22.97 9.96
C ILE A 26 -10.34 -23.40 8.97
N GLN A 27 -9.18 -22.75 9.06
CA GLN A 27 -8.01 -23.03 8.24
C GLN A 27 -6.94 -23.71 9.11
N GLU A 28 -6.83 -25.03 9.03
CA GLU A 28 -5.91 -25.82 9.87
C GLU A 28 -4.44 -25.34 9.79
N SER A 29 -4.01 -24.86 8.63
CA SER A 29 -2.68 -24.30 8.44
C SER A 29 -2.41 -23.00 9.20
N ALA A 30 -3.45 -22.35 9.71
CA ALA A 30 -3.34 -21.14 10.52
C ALA A 30 -3.24 -21.43 12.03
N ALA A 31 -3.26 -22.70 12.45
CA ALA A 31 -3.18 -23.06 13.86
C ALA A 31 -2.03 -22.33 14.60
N PRO A 32 -2.21 -21.88 15.84
CA PRO A 32 -3.37 -22.11 16.75
C PRO A 32 -4.58 -21.17 16.53
N TYR A 33 -4.55 -20.32 15.51
CA TYR A 33 -5.65 -19.42 15.18
C TYR A 33 -6.65 -20.12 14.25
N SER A 34 -7.88 -19.64 14.22
CA SER A 34 -8.94 -20.20 13.35
C SER A 34 -8.67 -19.98 11.87
N ASP A 35 -8.01 -18.87 11.52
CA ASP A 35 -7.78 -18.44 10.17
C ASP A 35 -6.53 -17.55 10.04
N TRP A 36 -6.05 -17.35 8.80
CA TRP A 36 -4.87 -16.56 8.52
C TRP A 36 -5.05 -15.06 8.79
N ASN A 37 -6.25 -14.50 8.66
CA ASN A 37 -6.48 -13.10 8.99
C ASN A 37 -6.21 -12.84 10.49
N ARG A 38 -6.72 -13.72 11.36
CA ARG A 38 -6.49 -13.64 12.81
C ARG A 38 -5.02 -13.86 13.15
N ARG A 39 -4.40 -14.86 12.53
CA ARG A 39 -2.99 -15.17 12.79
C ARG A 39 -2.09 -14.01 12.43
N ILE A 40 -2.16 -13.51 11.21
CA ILE A 40 -1.28 -12.41 10.75
C ILE A 40 -1.62 -11.10 11.49
N THR A 41 -2.88 -10.90 11.86
CA THR A 41 -3.24 -9.74 12.69
C THR A 41 -2.54 -9.81 14.05
N ALA A 42 -2.55 -10.94 14.72
CA ALA A 42 -1.90 -11.10 16.03
C ALA A 42 -0.36 -11.03 15.93
N GLU A 43 0.22 -11.72 14.95
CA GLU A 43 1.68 -11.86 14.80
C GLU A 43 2.35 -10.63 14.15
N CYS A 44 1.62 -9.85 13.34
CA CYS A 44 2.18 -8.74 12.56
C CYS A 44 1.40 -7.43 12.78
N TYR A 45 0.11 -7.37 12.37
CA TYR A 45 -0.57 -6.08 12.26
C TYR A 45 -0.81 -5.43 13.62
N ALA A 46 -1.28 -6.18 14.62
CA ALA A 46 -1.43 -5.66 15.98
C ALA A 46 -0.07 -5.36 16.63
N ALA A 47 0.94 -6.19 16.37
CA ALA A 47 2.29 -5.95 16.88
C ALA A 47 2.87 -4.63 16.34
N GLY A 48 2.64 -4.29 15.06
CA GLY A 48 3.00 -3.00 14.47
C GLY A 48 2.21 -1.82 15.04
N ALA A 49 0.90 -2.00 15.27
CA ALA A 49 0.00 -0.98 15.80
C ALA A 49 0.27 -0.66 17.29
N PHE A 50 0.76 -1.64 18.06
CA PHE A 50 0.99 -1.57 19.51
C PHE A 50 2.41 -1.96 19.88
N SER A 51 3.40 -1.50 19.14
CA SER A 51 4.82 -1.81 19.36
C SER A 51 5.29 -1.30 20.71
N ARG A 52 5.88 -2.19 21.51
CA ARG A 52 6.30 -1.91 22.89
C ARG A 52 7.78 -1.54 22.90
N ILE A 53 8.09 -0.39 23.49
CA ILE A 53 9.47 -0.01 23.82
C ILE A 53 9.68 -0.41 25.27
N LEU A 54 10.67 -1.26 25.51
CA LEU A 54 11.00 -1.79 26.82
C LEU A 54 12.25 -1.11 27.38
N ASP A 55 12.37 -1.03 28.70
CA ASP A 55 13.60 -0.70 29.40
C ASP A 55 14.54 -1.93 29.53
N SER A 56 15.67 -1.75 30.20
CA SER A 56 16.65 -2.80 30.46
C SER A 56 16.13 -3.93 31.36
N GLU A 57 15.06 -3.69 32.12
CA GLU A 57 14.43 -4.65 33.03
C GLU A 57 13.21 -5.35 32.41
N GLY A 58 12.84 -4.96 31.16
CA GLY A 58 11.71 -5.50 30.43
C GLY A 58 10.37 -4.83 30.73
N ALA A 59 10.36 -3.72 31.49
CA ALA A 59 9.14 -2.94 31.71
C ALA A 59 8.81 -2.06 30.49
N ILE A 60 7.51 -1.86 30.24
CA ILE A 60 7.04 -1.06 29.10
C ILE A 60 7.23 0.42 29.38
N LEU A 61 8.16 1.05 28.66
CA LEU A 61 8.36 2.52 28.69
C LEU A 61 7.32 3.27 27.87
N SER A 62 6.97 2.74 26.71
CA SER A 62 5.97 3.36 25.82
C SER A 62 5.40 2.35 24.83
N ILE A 63 4.22 2.68 24.30
CA ILE A 63 3.60 1.95 23.20
C ILE A 63 3.56 2.89 21.98
N LYS A 64 4.17 2.45 20.88
CA LYS A 64 4.26 3.20 19.62
C LYS A 64 3.39 2.56 18.55
N ASN A 65 2.88 3.39 17.65
CA ASN A 65 2.25 2.95 16.42
C ASN A 65 3.28 3.06 15.29
N ASN A 66 3.84 1.94 14.86
CA ASN A 66 4.89 1.92 13.84
C ASN A 66 4.40 2.47 12.51
N TYR A 67 3.11 2.28 12.20
CA TYR A 67 2.50 2.80 10.96
C TYR A 67 2.54 4.34 10.89
N SER A 68 2.66 5.05 12.01
CA SER A 68 2.83 6.51 12.00
C SER A 68 4.19 6.97 11.47
N TYR A 69 5.18 6.08 11.35
CA TYR A 69 6.56 6.41 11.01
C TYR A 69 7.03 5.80 9.68
N MET A 70 6.15 5.17 8.93
CA MET A 70 6.41 4.59 7.61
C MET A 70 5.25 4.89 6.67
N SER A 71 5.48 4.90 5.36
CA SER A 71 4.35 4.85 4.43
C SER A 71 3.82 3.42 4.35
N PHE A 72 2.53 3.27 4.09
CA PHE A 72 1.92 1.95 4.05
C PHE A 72 0.68 1.93 3.16
N ASN A 73 0.32 0.74 2.71
CA ASN A 73 -1.02 0.44 2.22
C ASN A 73 -1.56 -0.81 2.91
N PHE A 74 -2.85 -0.83 3.16
CA PHE A 74 -3.60 -2.01 3.59
C PHE A 74 -4.65 -2.34 2.53
N GLY A 75 -4.78 -3.62 2.20
CA GLY A 75 -5.79 -4.06 1.24
C GLY A 75 -7.20 -3.76 1.73
N PRO A 76 -8.11 -3.23 0.88
CA PRO A 76 -9.48 -2.92 1.26
C PRO A 76 -10.24 -4.09 1.88
N THR A 77 -10.09 -5.29 1.32
CA THR A 77 -10.71 -6.52 1.85
C THR A 77 -10.23 -6.87 3.26
N LEU A 78 -8.93 -6.68 3.53
CA LEU A 78 -8.36 -6.86 4.86
C LEU A 78 -8.89 -5.80 5.84
N LEU A 79 -8.96 -4.53 5.43
CA LEU A 79 -9.51 -3.46 6.28
C LEU A 79 -10.99 -3.68 6.60
N SER A 80 -11.79 -4.17 5.64
CA SER A 80 -13.20 -4.52 5.87
C SER A 80 -13.34 -5.61 6.93
N TRP A 81 -12.51 -6.64 6.86
CA TRP A 81 -12.46 -7.69 7.88
C TRP A 81 -12.00 -7.14 9.25
N MET A 82 -10.96 -6.32 9.28
CA MET A 82 -10.43 -5.74 10.51
C MET A 82 -11.42 -4.82 11.21
N GLU A 83 -12.25 -4.11 10.48
CA GLU A 83 -13.25 -3.20 11.01
C GLU A 83 -14.20 -3.91 12.00
N THR A 84 -14.54 -5.17 11.72
CA THR A 84 -15.41 -5.98 12.56
C THR A 84 -14.65 -6.89 13.53
N GLU A 85 -13.60 -7.56 13.07
CA GLU A 85 -12.94 -8.64 13.78
C GLU A 85 -11.70 -8.20 14.58
N ALA A 86 -11.11 -7.04 14.24
CA ALA A 86 -9.93 -6.48 14.91
C ALA A 86 -10.01 -4.95 15.04
N PRO A 87 -11.12 -4.38 15.57
CA PRO A 87 -11.40 -2.94 15.51
C PRO A 87 -10.31 -2.09 16.17
N GLN A 88 -9.66 -2.55 17.21
CA GLN A 88 -8.58 -1.81 17.86
C GLN A 88 -7.38 -1.63 16.91
N THR A 89 -6.97 -2.69 16.21
CA THR A 89 -5.88 -2.61 15.22
C THR A 89 -6.28 -1.73 14.03
N TYR A 90 -7.51 -1.90 13.53
CA TYR A 90 -8.08 -1.08 12.48
C TYR A 90 -8.01 0.41 12.80
N HIS A 91 -8.52 0.83 13.95
CA HIS A 91 -8.48 2.23 14.36
C HIS A 91 -7.05 2.77 14.50
N ARG A 92 -6.11 1.96 15.01
CA ARG A 92 -4.70 2.36 15.09
C ARG A 92 -4.06 2.58 13.72
N ILE A 93 -4.45 1.81 12.70
CA ILE A 93 -4.00 2.01 11.32
C ILE A 93 -4.51 3.35 10.78
N LEU A 94 -5.80 3.65 10.96
CA LEU A 94 -6.36 4.94 10.53
C LEU A 94 -5.74 6.12 11.31
N ASP A 95 -5.53 5.96 12.62
CA ASP A 95 -4.88 6.96 13.46
C ASP A 95 -3.44 7.28 13.01
N ALA A 96 -2.72 6.29 12.47
CA ALA A 96 -1.36 6.49 12.00
C ALA A 96 -1.28 7.52 10.87
N ASP A 97 -2.22 7.49 9.93
CA ASP A 97 -2.30 8.47 8.85
C ASP A 97 -2.64 9.87 9.38
N ARG A 98 -3.57 9.98 10.33
CA ARG A 98 -3.90 11.24 11.01
C ARG A 98 -2.69 11.82 11.75
N GLN A 99 -1.96 11.00 12.50
CA GLN A 99 -0.74 11.41 13.19
C GLN A 99 0.36 11.87 12.21
N SER A 100 0.43 11.27 11.02
CA SER A 100 1.33 11.73 9.97
C SER A 100 0.93 13.12 9.46
N ILE A 101 -0.36 13.35 9.22
CA ILE A 101 -0.87 14.67 8.81
C ILE A 101 -0.54 15.74 9.85
N GLU A 102 -0.77 15.46 11.15
CA GLU A 102 -0.47 16.38 12.23
C GLU A 102 1.03 16.71 12.33
N ARG A 103 1.91 15.72 12.08
CA ARG A 103 3.36 15.87 12.22
C ARG A 103 4.03 16.44 10.97
N LEU A 104 3.60 16.05 9.77
CA LEU A 104 4.29 16.30 8.51
C LEU A 104 3.47 17.15 7.53
N GLY A 105 2.19 17.40 7.82
CA GLY A 105 1.29 18.12 6.93
C GLY A 105 0.67 17.26 5.82
N HIS A 106 0.98 15.95 5.78
CA HIS A 106 0.42 15.00 4.81
C HIS A 106 0.32 13.60 5.40
N GLY A 107 -0.63 12.81 4.90
CA GLY A 107 -0.81 11.42 5.30
C GLY A 107 0.26 10.50 4.72
N ASN A 108 0.41 9.32 5.30
CA ASN A 108 1.39 8.32 4.91
C ASN A 108 0.76 7.00 4.41
N ALA A 109 -0.56 6.90 4.42
CA ALA A 109 -1.28 5.79 3.81
C ALA A 109 -1.40 5.97 2.27
N LEU A 110 -1.31 4.88 1.52
CA LEU A 110 -1.53 4.82 0.09
C LEU A 110 -2.78 3.98 -0.22
N ALA A 111 -3.45 4.30 -1.34
CA ALA A 111 -4.51 3.47 -1.86
C ALA A 111 -3.96 2.16 -2.44
N GLN A 112 -4.85 1.21 -2.70
CA GLN A 112 -4.58 -0.05 -3.39
C GLN A 112 -5.79 -0.42 -4.23
N SER A 113 -5.63 -1.19 -5.31
CA SER A 113 -6.76 -1.77 -6.03
C SER A 113 -7.56 -2.70 -5.11
N TYR A 114 -8.89 -2.73 -5.26
CA TYR A 114 -9.80 -3.28 -4.25
C TYR A 114 -9.56 -4.75 -3.91
N ASN A 115 -9.61 -5.64 -4.92
CA ASN A 115 -9.48 -7.09 -4.73
C ASN A 115 -8.06 -7.63 -4.99
N HIS A 116 -7.06 -6.76 -5.12
CA HIS A 116 -5.68 -7.16 -5.39
C HIS A 116 -5.50 -8.00 -6.68
N THR A 117 -6.30 -7.71 -7.72
CA THR A 117 -6.12 -8.34 -9.03
C THR A 117 -4.81 -7.90 -9.68
N ILE A 118 -4.26 -8.72 -10.56
CA ILE A 118 -3.08 -8.35 -11.36
C ILE A 118 -3.57 -7.47 -12.51
N LEU A 119 -3.68 -6.16 -12.26
CA LEU A 119 -4.33 -5.20 -13.15
C LEU A 119 -3.95 -5.29 -14.64
N PRO A 120 -2.70 -5.60 -15.03
CA PRO A 120 -2.36 -5.81 -16.43
C PRO A 120 -3.02 -7.02 -17.10
N LEU A 121 -3.57 -7.96 -16.33
CA LEU A 121 -4.28 -9.15 -16.81
C LEU A 121 -5.80 -8.97 -16.84
N ASP A 122 -6.29 -7.89 -16.22
CA ASP A 122 -7.71 -7.53 -16.23
C ASP A 122 -8.09 -6.90 -17.58
N THR A 123 -9.39 -6.89 -17.88
CA THR A 123 -9.89 -6.02 -18.94
C THR A 123 -9.72 -4.55 -18.53
N PRO A 124 -9.66 -3.58 -19.47
CA PRO A 124 -9.56 -2.16 -19.10
C PRO A 124 -10.70 -1.69 -18.18
N GLU A 125 -11.91 -2.20 -18.38
CA GLU A 125 -13.10 -1.90 -17.58
C GLU A 125 -13.00 -2.47 -16.17
N ASP A 126 -12.48 -3.69 -16.01
CA ASP A 126 -12.27 -4.31 -14.71
C ASP A 126 -11.13 -3.63 -13.95
N ALA A 127 -10.00 -3.36 -14.61
CA ALA A 127 -8.88 -2.64 -14.03
C ALA A 127 -9.31 -1.25 -13.53
N LEU A 128 -10.09 -0.50 -14.33
CA LEU A 128 -10.68 0.77 -13.93
C LEU A 128 -11.58 0.63 -12.70
N THR A 129 -12.43 -0.40 -12.69
CA THR A 129 -13.33 -0.69 -11.57
C THR A 129 -12.55 -0.98 -10.29
N GLN A 130 -11.54 -1.84 -10.36
CA GLN A 130 -10.67 -2.19 -9.23
C GLN A 130 -9.95 -0.98 -8.65
N ILE A 131 -9.43 -0.10 -9.52
CA ILE A 131 -8.75 1.14 -9.11
C ILE A 131 -9.75 2.10 -8.45
N ARG A 132 -10.92 2.35 -9.07
CA ARG A 132 -11.94 3.26 -8.53
C ARG A 132 -12.49 2.80 -7.19
N TRP A 133 -12.76 1.51 -7.05
CA TRP A 133 -13.22 0.96 -5.77
C TRP A 133 -12.15 1.11 -4.68
N GLY A 134 -10.88 0.86 -5.02
CA GLY A 134 -9.77 1.07 -4.09
C GLY A 134 -9.61 2.53 -3.65
N ILE A 135 -9.74 3.48 -4.58
CA ILE A 135 -9.72 4.93 -4.28
C ILE A 135 -10.91 5.32 -3.42
N SER A 136 -12.10 4.80 -3.73
CA SER A 136 -13.33 5.08 -2.97
C SER A 136 -13.23 4.56 -1.53
N ASP A 137 -12.79 3.32 -1.34
CA ASP A 137 -12.57 2.73 -0.02
C ASP A 137 -11.53 3.52 0.78
N PHE A 138 -10.42 3.89 0.13
CA PHE A 138 -9.39 4.73 0.77
C PHE A 138 -9.97 6.07 1.24
N THR A 139 -10.70 6.76 0.37
CA THR A 139 -11.29 8.06 0.69
C THR A 139 -12.29 7.94 1.85
N HIS A 140 -13.10 6.87 1.85
CA HIS A 140 -14.05 6.60 2.93
C HIS A 140 -13.35 6.39 4.27
N ARG A 141 -12.28 5.56 4.32
CA ARG A 141 -11.61 5.20 5.57
C ARG A 141 -10.68 6.28 6.10
N PHE A 142 -9.87 6.87 5.23
CA PHE A 142 -8.86 7.87 5.62
C PHE A 142 -9.37 9.32 5.55
N ASN A 143 -10.61 9.54 5.09
CA ASN A 143 -11.28 10.84 4.99
C ASN A 143 -10.44 11.91 4.25
N ARG A 144 -9.73 11.50 3.21
CA ARG A 144 -8.96 12.36 2.31
C ARG A 144 -8.81 11.71 0.93
N PRO A 145 -8.51 12.50 -0.12
CA PRO A 145 -8.21 11.94 -1.44
C PRO A 145 -6.94 11.10 -1.42
N ALA A 146 -6.91 10.03 -2.21
CA ALA A 146 -5.70 9.26 -2.47
C ALA A 146 -4.74 10.05 -3.35
N GLU A 147 -3.46 10.05 -3.00
CA GLU A 147 -2.42 10.69 -3.81
C GLU A 147 -1.52 9.65 -4.50
N GLY A 148 -1.23 8.56 -3.81
CA GLY A 148 -0.46 7.44 -4.31
C GLY A 148 -1.24 6.13 -4.25
N ILE A 149 -0.84 5.19 -5.06
CA ILE A 149 -1.44 3.86 -5.13
C ILE A 149 -0.37 2.78 -5.19
N TRP A 150 -0.59 1.69 -4.45
CA TRP A 150 0.14 0.45 -4.58
C TRP A 150 -0.53 -0.42 -5.63
N LEU A 151 0.26 -0.92 -6.59
CA LEU A 151 -0.21 -1.89 -7.57
C LEU A 151 0.11 -3.31 -7.08
N PRO A 152 -0.85 -4.23 -7.11
CA PRO A 152 -0.62 -5.63 -6.75
C PRO A 152 0.59 -6.21 -7.49
N GLU A 153 1.51 -6.82 -6.74
CA GLU A 153 2.77 -7.40 -7.25
C GLU A 153 3.66 -6.40 -8.02
N CYS A 154 3.45 -5.08 -7.84
CA CYS A 154 4.04 -4.02 -8.68
C CYS A 154 3.76 -4.22 -10.18
N ALA A 155 2.73 -4.99 -10.54
CA ALA A 155 2.41 -5.29 -11.93
C ALA A 155 1.83 -4.05 -12.63
N VAL A 156 2.42 -3.68 -13.76
CA VAL A 156 2.09 -2.47 -14.48
C VAL A 156 2.22 -2.66 -15.99
N ASN A 157 1.35 -2.01 -16.75
CA ASN A 157 1.45 -1.82 -18.18
C ASN A 157 0.95 -0.42 -18.56
N GLU A 158 0.98 -0.07 -19.84
CA GLU A 158 0.58 1.24 -20.33
C GLU A 158 -0.90 1.57 -20.04
N MET A 159 -1.78 0.59 -20.18
CA MET A 159 -3.21 0.74 -19.89
C MET A 159 -3.45 1.11 -18.42
N VAL A 160 -2.78 0.44 -17.48
CA VAL A 160 -2.88 0.75 -16.05
C VAL A 160 -2.37 2.16 -15.76
N ILE A 161 -1.23 2.56 -16.34
CA ILE A 161 -0.68 3.92 -16.18
C ILE A 161 -1.65 4.98 -16.69
N ASP A 162 -2.26 4.76 -17.87
CA ASP A 162 -3.23 5.70 -18.43
C ASP A 162 -4.47 5.85 -17.54
N ILE A 163 -4.97 4.74 -16.98
CA ILE A 163 -6.06 4.76 -16.00
C ILE A 163 -5.68 5.56 -14.74
N LEU A 164 -4.47 5.32 -14.18
CA LEU A 164 -4.03 6.03 -12.98
C LEU A 164 -3.91 7.54 -13.20
N ILE A 165 -3.44 7.96 -14.37
CA ILE A 165 -3.36 9.37 -14.75
C ILE A 165 -4.77 9.98 -14.85
N ASP A 166 -5.70 9.28 -15.52
CA ASP A 166 -7.09 9.74 -15.67
C ASP A 166 -7.83 9.84 -14.32
N GLU A 167 -7.55 8.91 -13.39
CA GLU A 167 -8.12 8.93 -12.03
C GLU A 167 -7.36 9.88 -11.07
N GLY A 168 -6.39 10.64 -11.56
CA GLY A 168 -5.71 11.72 -10.83
C GLY A 168 -4.67 11.25 -9.82
N MET A 169 -4.17 10.02 -9.93
CA MET A 169 -3.08 9.54 -9.08
C MET A 169 -1.79 10.30 -9.36
N LYS A 170 -1.12 10.74 -8.30
CA LYS A 170 0.10 11.55 -8.40
C LYS A 170 1.35 10.69 -8.51
N PHE A 171 1.36 9.53 -7.84
CA PHE A 171 2.52 8.64 -7.84
C PHE A 171 2.14 7.18 -7.59
N LEU A 172 3.08 6.30 -7.94
CA LEU A 172 3.06 4.87 -7.64
C LEU A 172 4.47 4.40 -7.24
N ILE A 173 4.53 3.21 -6.65
CA ILE A 173 5.78 2.55 -6.27
C ILE A 173 5.98 1.33 -7.16
N LEU A 174 7.16 1.19 -7.75
CA LEU A 174 7.54 0.05 -8.58
C LEU A 174 8.89 -0.54 -8.13
N SER A 175 9.17 -1.75 -8.57
CA SER A 175 10.50 -2.32 -8.39
C SER A 175 11.52 -1.63 -9.30
N PRO A 176 12.71 -1.28 -8.82
CA PRO A 176 13.75 -0.64 -9.64
C PRO A 176 14.21 -1.51 -10.81
N TRP A 177 13.97 -2.82 -10.76
CA TRP A 177 14.28 -3.75 -11.84
C TRP A 177 13.28 -3.74 -13.00
N GLN A 178 12.13 -3.06 -12.84
CA GLN A 178 11.12 -2.95 -13.90
C GLN A 178 11.44 -1.85 -14.91
N ALA A 179 12.34 -0.92 -14.58
CA ALA A 179 12.75 0.12 -15.51
C ALA A 179 13.73 -0.43 -16.56
N HIS A 180 13.40 -0.26 -17.83
CA HIS A 180 14.26 -0.67 -18.95
C HIS A 180 15.30 0.43 -19.29
N SER A 181 14.89 1.68 -19.25
CA SER A 181 15.72 2.84 -19.61
C SER A 181 15.24 4.10 -18.90
N LEU A 182 16.13 5.07 -18.74
CA LEU A 182 15.85 6.38 -18.16
C LEU A 182 16.16 7.48 -19.18
N LYS A 183 15.36 8.52 -19.20
CA LYS A 183 15.62 9.71 -20.01
C LYS A 183 16.46 10.70 -19.21
N LYS A 184 17.62 11.06 -19.73
CA LYS A 184 18.51 12.07 -19.15
C LYS A 184 17.97 13.49 -19.36
N GLU A 185 18.53 14.44 -18.64
CA GLU A 185 18.20 15.88 -18.78
C GLU A 185 18.47 16.42 -20.21
N ASN A 186 19.48 15.89 -20.89
CA ASN A 186 19.79 16.22 -22.28
C ASN A 186 18.81 15.65 -23.31
N GLY A 187 17.81 14.87 -22.84
CA GLY A 187 16.78 14.24 -23.67
C GLY A 187 17.13 12.87 -24.24
N GLU A 188 18.34 12.38 -24.03
CA GLU A 188 18.78 11.05 -24.49
C GLU A 188 18.27 9.95 -23.56
N TRP A 189 17.96 8.78 -24.15
CA TRP A 189 17.59 7.58 -23.38
C TRP A 189 18.83 6.77 -23.04
N GLU A 190 18.99 6.46 -21.75
CA GLU A 190 20.03 5.58 -21.24
C GLU A 190 19.42 4.23 -20.88
N PRO A 191 19.77 3.15 -21.58
CA PRO A 191 19.33 1.80 -21.22
C PRO A 191 20.02 1.34 -19.93
N LEU A 192 19.27 0.68 -19.05
CA LEU A 192 19.79 0.21 -17.77
C LEU A 192 20.51 -1.15 -17.86
N HIS A 193 20.42 -1.88 -19.00
CA HIS A 193 21.15 -3.12 -19.26
C HIS A 193 21.07 -4.12 -18.08
N ASN A 194 19.88 -4.38 -17.56
CA ASN A 194 19.62 -5.21 -16.39
C ASN A 194 20.21 -4.69 -15.05
N ASN A 195 20.52 -3.41 -14.95
CA ASN A 195 20.77 -2.76 -13.67
C ASN A 195 19.47 -2.15 -13.12
N PRO A 196 19.34 -2.07 -11.79
CA PRO A 196 18.18 -1.41 -11.19
C PRO A 196 18.20 0.09 -11.46
N ALA A 197 17.03 0.70 -11.58
CA ALA A 197 16.92 2.15 -11.59
C ALA A 197 17.43 2.74 -10.26
N PRO A 198 18.01 3.96 -10.27
CA PRO A 198 18.37 4.65 -9.03
C PRO A 198 17.13 4.88 -8.14
N ALA A 199 17.25 4.56 -6.84
CA ALA A 199 16.18 4.76 -5.84
C ALA A 199 16.38 6.05 -5.02
N ASP A 200 17.27 6.95 -5.45
CA ASP A 200 17.64 8.18 -4.75
C ASP A 200 16.76 9.40 -5.10
N ARG A 201 15.84 9.23 -6.04
CA ARG A 201 14.94 10.28 -6.54
C ARG A 201 13.72 9.69 -7.23
N PRO A 202 12.60 10.44 -7.33
CA PRO A 202 11.46 10.05 -8.15
C PRO A 202 11.76 10.25 -9.64
N PHE A 203 11.07 9.47 -10.47
CA PHE A 203 11.04 9.60 -11.92
C PHE A 203 9.63 9.88 -12.40
N TYR A 204 9.46 10.22 -13.68
CA TYR A 204 8.13 10.39 -14.28
C TYR A 204 7.94 9.43 -15.45
N ILE A 205 6.81 8.76 -15.48
CA ILE A 205 6.29 8.12 -16.68
C ILE A 205 5.39 9.14 -17.38
N SER A 206 5.76 9.50 -18.62
CA SER A 206 4.98 10.43 -19.46
C SER A 206 4.16 9.65 -20.47
N ARG A 207 2.87 9.97 -20.55
CA ARG A 207 1.91 9.40 -21.49
C ARG A 207 1.18 10.53 -22.22
N PRO A 208 0.48 10.27 -23.33
CA PRO A 208 -0.30 11.30 -24.03
C PRO A 208 -1.32 12.04 -23.14
N ARG A 209 -1.85 11.35 -22.11
CA ARG A 209 -2.85 11.89 -21.18
C ARG A 209 -2.26 12.67 -20.01
N GLY A 210 -0.97 12.59 -19.77
CA GLY A 210 -0.31 13.26 -18.66
C GLY A 210 0.96 12.56 -18.20
N ARG A 211 1.29 12.75 -16.93
CA ARG A 211 2.44 12.09 -16.30
C ARG A 211 2.12 11.67 -14.88
N ILE A 212 2.77 10.61 -14.43
CA ILE A 212 2.70 10.12 -13.05
C ILE A 212 4.11 9.92 -12.50
N ALA A 213 4.32 10.28 -11.24
CA ALA A 213 5.61 10.05 -10.58
C ALA A 213 5.77 8.57 -10.20
N VAL A 214 7.00 8.06 -10.28
CA VAL A 214 7.38 6.71 -9.87
C VAL A 214 8.50 6.80 -8.85
N PHE A 215 8.33 6.08 -7.74
CA PHE A 215 9.37 5.79 -6.77
C PHE A 215 9.82 4.34 -6.93
N PHE A 216 11.12 4.12 -6.84
CA PHE A 216 11.72 2.79 -6.87
C PHE A 216 12.31 2.40 -5.52
#